data_9567328f40519cbf1638504b616fcb31
#
_entry.id   9567328f40519cbf1638504b616fcb31
#
_cell.length_a   1.000
_cell.length_b   1.000
_cell.length_c   1.000
_cell.angle_alpha   90.00
_cell.angle_beta   90.00
_cell.angle_gamma   90.00
#
_symmetry.space_group_name_H-M   'P 1'
#
loop_
_entity.id
_entity.type
_entity.pdbx_description
1 polymer ?
#
loop_
_entity_poly.entity_id
_entity_poly.type
_entity_poly.pdbx_seq_one_letter_code
_entity_poly.pdbx_strand_id
1 'polypeptide(L)'
;MSKTKKITKVKSKNLIIFIICIILIVISITYGLSKVNKKQTTNKPNVEDKVPNNKTPQEEKPQEEKELTEMEKAKRDIKYYIDENETAYLEYRNKNKDMPIEKVILNVNMGLNNKYYTNTKESKYQNTYKILVNKYNYVTESYIPNNLEQVSSEYSSKSLKLVNYAKEAFEEMARAAKAENYTIRAMSSYRDYAYQNTLYNNYAKRDGYESADTYSARPGYSEHQTGLAVDIDNAKEYFTNFEKTKEFTWMQNNAYKYGFILRFPKDKVTETGYEYESWHYRYVGKEIAKYIHDNNLCYEEYYAANLIQEQVAN
;
A
#
# COMPACT_ATOMS: atom_id res chain seq x y z
N MET A 1 17.42 -2.59 43.18
CA MET A 1 16.03 -2.13 43.29
C MET A 1 15.74 -0.66 42.90
N SER A 2 16.75 0.10 42.43
CA SER A 2 16.58 1.57 42.16
C SER A 2 16.19 1.95 40.71
N LYS A 3 16.45 1.11 39.68
CA LYS A 3 16.18 1.46 38.27
C LYS A 3 14.70 1.30 37.85
N THR A 4 13.93 0.39 38.47
CA THR A 4 12.53 0.14 38.12
C THR A 4 11.58 1.25 38.56
N LYS A 5 11.87 1.93 39.70
CA LYS A 5 11.05 3.03 40.19
C LYS A 5 11.16 4.32 39.35
N LYS A 6 12.31 4.54 38.65
CA LYS A 6 12.54 5.72 37.81
C LYS A 6 11.76 5.67 36.48
N ILE A 7 11.64 4.49 35.88
CA ILE A 7 10.96 4.30 34.60
C ILE A 7 9.42 4.46 34.73
N THR A 8 8.84 3.97 35.82
CA THR A 8 7.38 4.12 36.09
C THR A 8 7.00 5.59 36.33
N LYS A 9 7.88 6.37 36.98
CA LYS A 9 7.62 7.80 37.28
C LYS A 9 7.67 8.68 36.03
N VAL A 10 8.50 8.34 35.03
CA VAL A 10 8.58 9.06 33.76
C VAL A 10 7.36 8.76 32.87
N LYS A 11 6.90 7.51 32.79
CA LYS A 11 5.69 7.15 32.03
C LYS A 11 4.42 7.82 32.61
N SER A 12 4.33 7.94 33.94
CA SER A 12 3.21 8.61 34.60
C SER A 12 3.19 10.12 34.32
N LYS A 13 4.33 10.80 34.32
CA LYS A 13 4.40 12.23 34.00
C LYS A 13 3.99 12.54 32.56
N ASN A 14 4.43 11.75 31.59
CA ASN A 14 4.05 11.94 30.17
C ASN A 14 2.56 11.69 29.93
N LEU A 15 1.96 10.74 30.63
CA LEU A 15 0.52 10.48 30.55
C LEU A 15 -0.29 11.65 31.12
N ILE A 16 0.14 12.22 32.26
CA ILE A 16 -0.52 13.38 32.87
C ILE A 16 -0.42 14.62 31.97
N ILE A 17 0.73 14.89 31.37
CA ILE A 17 0.89 15.99 30.41
C ILE A 17 -0.03 15.82 29.20
N PHE A 18 -0.14 14.61 28.67
CA PHE A 18 -1.02 14.31 27.53
C PHE A 18 -2.50 14.55 27.87
N ILE A 19 -2.95 14.15 29.06
CA ILE A 19 -4.33 14.38 29.54
C ILE A 19 -4.59 15.89 29.72
N ILE A 20 -3.64 16.65 30.26
CA ILE A 20 -3.77 18.13 30.43
C ILE A 20 -3.89 18.81 29.05
N CYS A 21 -3.11 18.39 28.06
CA CYS A 21 -3.21 18.94 26.70
C CYS A 21 -4.60 18.69 26.07
N ILE A 22 -5.18 17.49 26.25
CA ILE A 22 -6.54 17.18 25.76
C ILE A 22 -7.58 18.06 26.45
N ILE A 23 -7.51 18.26 27.74
CA ILE A 23 -8.43 19.11 28.50
C ILE A 23 -8.36 20.56 28.04
N LEU A 24 -7.18 21.10 27.76
CA LEU A 24 -7.00 22.46 27.26
C LEU A 24 -7.57 22.65 25.84
N ILE A 25 -7.47 21.63 24.99
CA ILE A 25 -8.07 21.64 23.66
C ILE A 25 -9.61 21.65 23.75
N VAL A 26 -10.19 20.84 24.63
CA VAL A 26 -11.66 20.81 24.83
C VAL A 26 -12.17 22.14 25.38
N ILE A 27 -11.46 22.77 26.32
CA ILE A 27 -11.83 24.08 26.87
C ILE A 27 -11.75 25.18 25.80
N SER A 28 -10.76 25.14 24.91
CA SER A 28 -10.66 26.13 23.81
C SER A 28 -11.77 26.00 22.78
N ILE A 29 -12.24 24.77 22.50
CA ILE A 29 -13.38 24.52 21.60
C ILE A 29 -14.70 25.01 22.22
N THR A 30 -14.94 24.74 23.52
CA THR A 30 -16.15 25.18 24.20
C THR A 30 -16.20 26.72 24.37
N TYR A 31 -15.05 27.37 24.59
CA TYR A 31 -14.96 28.84 24.68
C TYR A 31 -15.17 29.53 23.31
N GLY A 32 -14.73 28.91 22.23
CA GLY A 32 -14.98 29.36 20.86
C GLY A 32 -16.47 29.31 20.48
N LEU A 33 -17.17 28.24 20.84
CA LEU A 33 -18.59 28.08 20.57
C LEU A 33 -19.51 29.03 21.40
N SER A 34 -19.08 29.44 22.60
CA SER A 34 -19.88 30.38 23.44
C SER A 34 -19.80 31.84 22.97
N LYS A 35 -18.80 32.22 22.16
CA LYS A 35 -18.68 33.59 21.61
C LYS A 35 -19.51 33.82 20.35
N VAL A 36 -19.93 32.78 19.64
CA VAL A 36 -20.72 32.89 18.40
C VAL A 36 -22.20 33.18 18.68
N ASN A 37 -22.71 32.82 19.87
CA ASN A 37 -24.15 32.94 20.20
C ASN A 37 -24.57 34.24 20.91
N LYS A 38 -23.72 35.32 20.95
CA LYS A 38 -24.03 36.59 21.63
C LYS A 38 -24.00 37.81 20.72
N LYS A 39 -24.57 37.74 19.53
CA LYS A 39 -24.83 38.95 18.74
C LYS A 39 -26.11 38.77 17.93
N GLN A 40 -27.26 39.00 18.55
CA GLN A 40 -28.48 39.55 17.93
C GLN A 40 -29.56 39.71 18.96
N THR A 41 -29.72 40.89 19.52
CA THR A 41 -30.99 41.49 19.96
C THR A 41 -30.79 42.99 20.18
N THR A 42 -31.76 43.76 19.66
CA THR A 42 -32.16 45.18 19.79
C THR A 42 -31.91 45.97 18.50
N ASN A 43 -32.87 46.69 17.91
CA ASN A 43 -34.01 47.47 18.36
C ASN A 43 -34.94 47.76 17.18
N LYS A 44 -36.26 47.82 17.44
CA LYS A 44 -37.26 48.53 16.60
C LYS A 44 -37.27 50.02 16.91
N PRO A 45 -37.71 50.91 15.99
CA PRO A 45 -38.92 51.68 16.22
C PRO A 45 -39.95 51.66 15.07
N ASN A 46 -41.17 51.83 15.48
CA ASN A 46 -42.45 51.97 14.76
C ASN A 46 -42.55 53.30 13.99
N VAL A 47 -43.05 53.28 12.75
CA VAL A 47 -43.88 54.40 12.19
C VAL A 47 -44.81 53.78 11.14
N GLU A 48 -46.08 54.21 11.20
CA GLU A 48 -47.21 53.77 10.38
C GLU A 48 -47.30 54.50 9.00
N ASP A 49 -48.13 53.88 8.15
CA ASP A 49 -48.88 54.36 7.02
C ASP A 49 -48.30 54.40 5.60
N LYS A 50 -48.85 53.55 4.79
CA LYS A 50 -49.67 53.68 3.58
C LYS A 50 -49.54 52.50 2.61
N VAL A 51 -50.67 51.82 2.39
CA VAL A 51 -50.92 50.87 1.30
C VAL A 51 -50.93 51.58 -0.04
N PRO A 52 -50.28 51.05 -1.08
CA PRO A 52 -51.04 50.47 -2.19
C PRO A 52 -50.46 49.10 -2.68
N ASN A 53 -51.40 48.26 -2.90
CA ASN A 53 -51.50 47.06 -3.70
C ASN A 53 -50.43 46.93 -4.80
N ASN A 54 -49.51 45.90 -4.67
CA ASN A 54 -48.95 45.27 -5.88
C ASN A 54 -48.43 43.90 -5.56
N LYS A 55 -48.81 42.95 -6.40
CA LYS A 55 -48.40 41.57 -6.63
C LYS A 55 -47.29 40.99 -5.71
N THR A 56 -47.64 39.98 -4.95
CA THR A 56 -46.75 39.10 -4.19
C THR A 56 -45.69 38.45 -5.11
N PRO A 57 -44.39 38.65 -4.86
CA PRO A 57 -43.40 37.71 -5.37
C PRO A 57 -43.55 36.40 -4.58
N GLN A 58 -43.68 35.29 -5.28
CA GLN A 58 -43.53 33.98 -4.66
C GLN A 58 -42.15 33.93 -4.02
N GLU A 59 -42.09 33.79 -2.69
CA GLU A 59 -40.89 33.40 -1.98
C GLU A 59 -40.51 32.02 -2.49
N GLU A 60 -39.44 31.94 -3.30
CA GLU A 60 -38.73 30.70 -3.53
C GLU A 60 -38.27 30.21 -2.18
N LYS A 61 -38.85 29.09 -1.72
CA LYS A 61 -38.33 28.36 -0.57
C LYS A 61 -36.86 28.05 -0.85
N PRO A 62 -35.94 28.28 0.12
CA PRO A 62 -34.56 27.83 -0.03
C PRO A 62 -34.60 26.33 -0.37
N GLN A 63 -33.97 25.94 -1.49
CA GLN A 63 -33.74 24.54 -1.79
C GLN A 63 -32.94 24.00 -0.63
N GLU A 64 -33.48 23.05 0.11
CA GLU A 64 -32.72 22.24 1.07
C GLU A 64 -31.54 21.62 0.32
N GLU A 65 -30.34 22.07 0.62
CA GLU A 65 -29.12 21.53 0.07
C GLU A 65 -29.03 20.04 0.48
N LYS A 66 -29.28 19.15 -0.47
CA LYS A 66 -29.33 17.72 -0.22
C LYS A 66 -27.96 17.27 0.31
N GLU A 67 -27.91 16.77 1.55
CA GLU A 67 -26.68 16.26 2.13
C GLU A 67 -26.15 15.06 1.29
N LEU A 68 -24.90 15.16 0.84
CA LEU A 68 -24.27 14.12 0.05
C LEU A 68 -24.14 12.81 0.86
N THR A 69 -24.42 11.69 0.23
CA THR A 69 -24.17 10.37 0.79
C THR A 69 -22.67 10.13 1.03
N GLU A 70 -22.32 9.14 1.85
CA GLU A 70 -20.92 8.75 2.10
C GLU A 70 -20.18 8.45 0.78
N MET A 71 -20.84 7.79 -0.17
CA MET A 71 -20.24 7.43 -1.46
C MET A 71 -20.07 8.64 -2.38
N GLU A 72 -21.01 9.56 -2.40
CA GLU A 72 -20.90 10.83 -3.16
C GLU A 72 -19.75 11.71 -2.62
N LYS A 73 -19.58 11.74 -1.28
CA LYS A 73 -18.42 12.40 -0.65
C LYS A 73 -17.12 11.69 -1.03
N ALA A 74 -17.08 10.35 -0.97
CA ALA A 74 -15.90 9.58 -1.36
C ALA A 74 -15.51 9.79 -2.82
N LYS A 75 -16.48 9.79 -3.74
CA LYS A 75 -16.26 10.06 -5.16
C LYS A 75 -15.66 11.44 -5.42
N ARG A 76 -16.07 12.45 -4.65
CA ARG A 76 -15.54 13.81 -4.75
C ARG A 76 -14.12 13.96 -4.19
N ASP A 77 -13.84 13.29 -3.05
CA ASP A 77 -12.67 13.58 -2.21
C ASP A 77 -11.53 12.58 -2.39
N ILE A 78 -11.82 11.34 -2.83
CA ILE A 78 -10.83 10.27 -2.95
C ILE A 78 -10.33 10.18 -4.39
N LYS A 79 -9.08 10.58 -4.61
CA LYS A 79 -8.45 10.63 -5.94
C LYS A 79 -8.39 9.29 -6.68
N TYR A 80 -8.38 8.16 -5.96
CA TYR A 80 -8.34 6.82 -6.54
C TYR A 80 -9.72 6.13 -6.58
N TYR A 81 -10.81 6.92 -6.46
CA TYR A 81 -12.16 6.42 -6.70
C TYR A 81 -12.34 6.09 -8.19
N ILE A 82 -12.91 4.94 -8.50
CA ILE A 82 -13.16 4.45 -9.85
C ILE A 82 -14.67 4.27 -10.00
N ASP A 83 -15.29 5.02 -10.90
CA ASP A 83 -16.75 5.05 -11.06
C ASP A 83 -17.32 3.66 -11.39
N GLU A 84 -16.64 2.89 -12.21
CA GLU A 84 -17.04 1.54 -12.61
C GLU A 84 -17.06 0.54 -11.45
N ASN A 85 -16.35 0.85 -10.36
CA ASN A 85 -16.29 0.01 -9.16
C ASN A 85 -17.34 0.39 -8.09
N GLU A 86 -18.19 1.38 -8.29
CA GLU A 86 -19.11 1.90 -7.27
C GLU A 86 -20.00 0.81 -6.66
N THR A 87 -20.57 -0.07 -7.49
CA THR A 87 -21.37 -1.21 -7.01
C THR A 87 -20.55 -2.13 -6.10
N ALA A 88 -19.31 -2.43 -6.49
CA ALA A 88 -18.43 -3.28 -5.68
C ALA A 88 -18.01 -2.59 -4.36
N TYR A 89 -17.84 -1.26 -4.35
CA TYR A 89 -17.60 -0.49 -3.12
C TYR A 89 -18.79 -0.61 -2.16
N LEU A 90 -20.02 -0.41 -2.65
CA LEU A 90 -21.23 -0.54 -1.84
C LEU A 90 -21.41 -1.95 -1.27
N GLU A 91 -21.19 -2.98 -2.07
CA GLU A 91 -21.28 -4.37 -1.63
C GLU A 91 -20.21 -4.70 -0.58
N TYR A 92 -18.97 -4.25 -0.79
CA TYR A 92 -17.86 -4.49 0.13
C TYR A 92 -18.06 -3.71 1.44
N ARG A 93 -18.54 -2.45 1.36
CA ARG A 93 -18.92 -1.62 2.52
C ARG A 93 -20.01 -2.27 3.37
N ASN A 94 -21.04 -2.82 2.73
CA ASN A 94 -22.13 -3.51 3.44
C ASN A 94 -21.67 -4.74 4.24
N LYS A 95 -20.63 -5.42 3.76
CA LYS A 95 -20.00 -6.58 4.46
C LYS A 95 -19.00 -6.13 5.54
N ASN A 96 -18.48 -4.91 5.47
CA ASN A 96 -17.41 -4.37 6.32
C ASN A 96 -17.83 -2.99 6.89
N LYS A 97 -18.93 -2.95 7.64
CA LYS A 97 -19.60 -1.71 8.07
C LYS A 97 -18.73 -0.76 8.91
N ASP A 98 -17.78 -1.29 9.66
CA ASP A 98 -16.88 -0.51 10.53
C ASP A 98 -15.58 -0.06 9.82
N MET A 99 -15.37 -0.48 8.54
CA MET A 99 -14.17 -0.13 7.78
C MET A 99 -14.28 1.31 7.25
N PRO A 100 -13.26 2.17 7.40
CA PRO A 100 -13.25 3.49 6.76
C PRO A 100 -13.46 3.41 5.25
N ILE A 101 -14.21 4.37 4.68
CA ILE A 101 -14.58 4.34 3.25
C ILE A 101 -13.36 4.35 2.33
N GLU A 102 -12.30 5.06 2.70
CA GLU A 102 -11.03 5.08 1.98
C GLU A 102 -10.42 3.67 1.87
N LYS A 103 -10.47 2.89 2.96
CA LYS A 103 -9.95 1.51 2.98
C LYS A 103 -10.85 0.57 2.19
N VAL A 104 -12.18 0.79 2.20
CA VAL A 104 -13.13 0.04 1.35
C VAL A 104 -12.76 0.20 -0.12
N ILE A 105 -12.59 1.45 -0.58
CA ILE A 105 -12.26 1.76 -1.96
C ILE A 105 -10.90 1.17 -2.33
N LEU A 106 -9.89 1.36 -1.49
CA LEU A 106 -8.55 0.82 -1.69
C LEU A 106 -8.57 -0.71 -1.81
N ASN A 107 -9.26 -1.40 -0.91
CA ASN A 107 -9.35 -2.86 -0.89
C ASN A 107 -10.03 -3.41 -2.15
N VAL A 108 -11.11 -2.79 -2.61
CA VAL A 108 -11.77 -3.18 -3.85
C VAL A 108 -10.86 -2.94 -5.07
N ASN A 109 -10.15 -1.81 -5.10
CA ASN A 109 -9.19 -1.52 -6.17
C ASN A 109 -8.02 -2.52 -6.21
N MET A 110 -7.61 -3.05 -5.05
CA MET A 110 -6.64 -4.15 -4.96
C MET A 110 -7.22 -5.52 -5.37
N GLY A 111 -8.55 -5.64 -5.49
CA GLY A 111 -9.24 -6.89 -5.80
C GLY A 111 -9.63 -7.73 -4.58
N LEU A 112 -9.46 -7.23 -3.35
CA LEU A 112 -9.70 -7.99 -2.10
C LEU A 112 -11.17 -8.33 -1.82
N ASN A 113 -12.09 -7.80 -2.63
CA ASN A 113 -13.49 -8.21 -2.66
C ASN A 113 -13.73 -9.53 -3.41
N ASN A 114 -12.71 -10.08 -4.08
CA ASN A 114 -12.75 -11.31 -4.86
C ASN A 114 -11.91 -12.42 -4.20
N LYS A 115 -12.21 -13.67 -4.55
CA LYS A 115 -11.31 -14.79 -4.22
C LYS A 115 -10.04 -14.70 -5.05
N TYR A 116 -8.93 -15.16 -4.49
CA TYR A 116 -7.66 -15.25 -5.21
C TYR A 116 -7.80 -16.05 -6.51
N TYR A 117 -7.11 -15.60 -7.55
CA TYR A 117 -7.13 -16.17 -8.90
C TYR A 117 -8.52 -16.19 -9.58
N THR A 118 -9.43 -15.29 -9.13
CA THR A 118 -10.69 -14.99 -9.82
C THR A 118 -10.72 -13.53 -10.26
N ASN A 119 -11.50 -13.19 -11.28
CA ASN A 119 -11.53 -11.85 -11.88
C ASN A 119 -10.13 -11.31 -12.22
N THR A 120 -9.27 -12.22 -12.72
CA THR A 120 -7.88 -11.89 -13.04
C THR A 120 -7.79 -11.13 -14.35
N LYS A 121 -6.80 -10.26 -14.45
CA LYS A 121 -6.54 -9.45 -15.65
C LYS A 121 -5.07 -9.50 -16.03
N GLU A 122 -4.78 -9.30 -17.28
CA GLU A 122 -3.41 -9.18 -17.75
C GLU A 122 -2.79 -7.91 -17.16
N SER A 123 -1.55 -8.04 -16.68
CA SER A 123 -0.83 -6.93 -16.05
C SER A 123 -0.57 -5.82 -17.05
N LYS A 124 -0.87 -4.59 -16.65
CA LYS A 124 -0.47 -3.39 -17.38
C LYS A 124 0.97 -2.99 -17.02
N TYR A 125 1.51 -2.01 -17.72
CA TYR A 125 2.90 -1.53 -17.55
C TYR A 125 3.97 -2.62 -17.79
N GLN A 126 3.68 -3.60 -18.65
CA GLN A 126 4.67 -4.59 -19.06
C GLN A 126 5.96 -3.92 -19.54
N ASN A 127 7.09 -4.56 -19.27
CA ASN A 127 8.43 -4.03 -19.55
C ASN A 127 8.79 -2.71 -18.85
N THR A 128 8.09 -2.37 -17.78
CA THR A 128 8.44 -1.26 -16.88
C THR A 128 8.50 -1.72 -15.43
N TYR A 129 9.15 -0.95 -14.56
CA TYR A 129 9.19 -1.26 -13.14
C TYR A 129 7.84 -1.02 -12.41
N LYS A 130 6.86 -0.41 -13.09
CA LYS A 130 5.50 -0.19 -12.58
C LYS A 130 4.58 -1.42 -12.72
N ILE A 131 5.00 -2.48 -13.40
CA ILE A 131 4.18 -3.69 -13.58
C ILE A 131 3.81 -4.30 -12.24
N LEU A 132 2.53 -4.63 -12.02
CA LEU A 132 2.06 -5.42 -10.89
C LEU A 132 1.72 -6.83 -11.37
N VAL A 133 2.37 -7.84 -10.77
CA VAL A 133 2.04 -9.26 -10.98
C VAL A 133 1.74 -9.85 -9.61
N ASN A 134 0.52 -10.34 -9.42
CA ASN A 134 0.05 -10.91 -8.16
C ASN A 134 -1.14 -11.84 -8.41
N LYS A 135 -1.88 -12.24 -7.38
CA LYS A 135 -3.02 -13.19 -7.51
C LYS A 135 -4.19 -12.70 -8.36
N TYR A 136 -4.22 -11.43 -8.77
CA TYR A 136 -5.26 -10.82 -9.60
C TYR A 136 -4.74 -10.29 -10.95
N ASN A 137 -3.42 -10.12 -11.07
CA ASN A 137 -2.77 -9.59 -12.27
C ASN A 137 -1.72 -10.58 -12.76
N TYR A 138 -1.87 -11.06 -14.00
CA TYR A 138 -0.97 -12.06 -14.56
C TYR A 138 -0.19 -11.54 -15.77
N VAL A 139 0.88 -12.24 -16.11
CA VAL A 139 1.55 -12.16 -17.41
C VAL A 139 1.37 -13.47 -18.15
N THR A 140 1.37 -13.41 -19.48
CA THR A 140 1.17 -14.60 -20.33
C THR A 140 2.34 -15.58 -20.21
N GLU A 141 2.13 -16.81 -20.65
CA GLU A 141 3.18 -17.83 -20.73
C GLU A 141 4.36 -17.36 -21.59
N SER A 142 4.08 -16.66 -22.69
CA SER A 142 5.07 -16.15 -23.63
C SER A 142 5.76 -14.86 -23.18
N TYR A 143 5.34 -14.26 -22.06
CA TYR A 143 5.94 -13.01 -21.58
C TYR A 143 7.38 -13.23 -21.12
N ILE A 144 8.30 -12.54 -21.78
CA ILE A 144 9.71 -12.46 -21.42
C ILE A 144 10.05 -10.96 -21.32
N PRO A 145 10.53 -10.46 -20.17
CA PRO A 145 10.88 -9.05 -20.04
C PRO A 145 12.08 -8.69 -20.92
N ASN A 146 12.04 -7.46 -21.45
CA ASN A 146 13.15 -6.94 -22.23
C ASN A 146 14.40 -6.74 -21.39
N ASN A 147 15.57 -6.78 -22.03
CA ASN A 147 16.87 -6.39 -21.43
C ASN A 147 17.24 -7.19 -20.17
N LEU A 148 16.99 -8.49 -20.18
CA LEU A 148 17.49 -9.38 -19.14
C LEU A 148 19.00 -9.50 -19.22
N GLU A 149 19.71 -9.11 -18.16
CA GLU A 149 21.16 -9.22 -18.02
C GLU A 149 21.58 -10.07 -16.85
N GLN A 150 22.75 -10.69 -16.98
CA GLN A 150 23.30 -11.52 -15.92
C GLN A 150 23.83 -10.68 -14.75
N VAL A 151 23.41 -11.01 -13.54
CA VAL A 151 23.96 -10.45 -12.30
C VAL A 151 25.41 -10.91 -12.16
N SER A 152 26.28 -10.01 -11.74
CA SER A 152 27.69 -10.32 -11.47
C SER A 152 27.84 -11.50 -10.52
N SER A 153 28.79 -12.40 -10.82
CA SER A 153 29.13 -13.53 -9.95
C SER A 153 29.64 -13.12 -8.57
N GLU A 154 30.06 -11.87 -8.42
CA GLU A 154 30.43 -11.30 -7.12
C GLU A 154 29.23 -11.18 -6.17
N TYR A 155 28.02 -10.93 -6.74
CA TYR A 155 26.81 -10.66 -5.97
C TYR A 155 25.72 -11.71 -6.19
N SER A 156 26.06 -12.87 -6.76
CA SER A 156 25.09 -13.95 -7.00
C SER A 156 25.63 -15.32 -6.61
N SER A 157 24.74 -16.23 -6.21
CA SER A 157 25.08 -17.59 -5.84
C SER A 157 25.28 -18.51 -7.06
N LYS A 158 24.75 -18.10 -8.22
CA LYS A 158 24.77 -18.84 -9.49
C LYS A 158 24.48 -17.88 -10.64
N SER A 159 24.43 -18.37 -11.88
CA SER A 159 24.02 -17.56 -13.02
C SER A 159 22.54 -17.15 -12.89
N LEU A 160 22.29 -15.89 -12.59
CA LEU A 160 20.97 -15.27 -12.38
C LEU A 160 20.81 -14.06 -13.27
N LYS A 161 19.57 -13.76 -13.68
CA LYS A 161 19.28 -12.60 -14.53
C LYS A 161 18.24 -11.67 -13.88
N LEU A 162 18.42 -10.38 -14.09
CA LEU A 162 17.44 -9.32 -13.83
C LEU A 162 17.32 -8.43 -15.05
N VAL A 163 16.24 -7.65 -15.14
CA VAL A 163 16.19 -6.53 -16.11
C VAL A 163 17.34 -5.57 -15.79
N ASN A 164 17.99 -5.03 -16.81
CA ASN A 164 19.27 -4.29 -16.70
C ASN A 164 19.26 -3.23 -15.58
N TYR A 165 18.26 -2.33 -15.55
CA TYR A 165 18.20 -1.29 -14.51
C TYR A 165 17.96 -1.84 -13.09
N ALA A 166 17.24 -2.96 -12.93
CA ALA A 166 17.08 -3.63 -11.65
C ALA A 166 18.37 -4.35 -11.22
N LYS A 167 19.11 -4.93 -12.19
CA LYS A 167 20.43 -5.52 -11.96
C LYS A 167 21.44 -4.47 -11.50
N GLU A 168 21.52 -3.34 -12.20
CA GLU A 168 22.45 -2.23 -11.85
C GLU A 168 22.16 -1.71 -10.44
N ALA A 169 20.89 -1.50 -10.10
CA ALA A 169 20.46 -1.05 -8.79
C ALA A 169 20.76 -2.10 -7.70
N PHE A 170 20.59 -3.40 -7.99
CA PHE A 170 20.92 -4.48 -7.08
C PHE A 170 22.43 -4.56 -6.80
N GLU A 171 23.25 -4.47 -7.84
CA GLU A 171 24.71 -4.50 -7.71
C GLU A 171 25.24 -3.24 -6.98
N GLU A 172 24.63 -2.06 -7.20
CA GLU A 172 24.92 -0.84 -6.44
C GLU A 172 24.62 -1.06 -4.94
N MET A 173 23.45 -1.61 -4.63
CA MET A 173 23.01 -1.93 -3.27
C MET A 173 23.94 -2.95 -2.59
N ALA A 174 24.26 -4.05 -3.28
CA ALA A 174 25.14 -5.08 -2.75
C ALA A 174 26.58 -4.56 -2.51
N ARG A 175 27.07 -3.71 -3.38
CA ARG A 175 28.38 -3.01 -3.22
C ARG A 175 28.37 -2.08 -2.02
N ALA A 176 27.31 -1.30 -1.82
CA ALA A 176 27.19 -0.41 -0.66
C ALA A 176 27.14 -1.22 0.65
N ALA A 177 26.37 -2.29 0.70
CA ALA A 177 26.34 -3.21 1.84
C ALA A 177 27.73 -3.80 2.13
N LYS A 178 28.45 -4.24 1.10
CA LYS A 178 29.81 -4.80 1.21
C LYS A 178 30.79 -3.77 1.80
N ALA A 179 30.69 -2.50 1.44
CA ALA A 179 31.52 -1.43 2.00
C ALA A 179 31.32 -1.24 3.52
N GLU A 180 30.14 -1.64 4.02
CA GLU A 180 29.80 -1.64 5.45
C GLU A 180 29.97 -3.03 6.11
N ASN A 181 30.65 -3.98 5.43
CA ASN A 181 30.91 -5.35 5.87
C ASN A 181 29.64 -6.24 5.98
N TYR A 182 28.58 -5.95 5.22
CA TYR A 182 27.43 -6.81 5.05
C TYR A 182 27.52 -7.56 3.71
N THR A 183 27.03 -8.80 3.67
CA THR A 183 26.97 -9.60 2.46
C THR A 183 25.52 -9.72 1.99
N ILE A 184 25.22 -9.09 0.85
CA ILE A 184 23.94 -9.23 0.15
C ILE A 184 24.18 -9.94 -1.17
N ARG A 185 23.53 -11.10 -1.37
CA ARG A 185 23.76 -11.95 -2.53
C ARG A 185 22.43 -12.43 -3.13
N ALA A 186 22.29 -12.33 -4.44
CA ALA A 186 21.15 -12.90 -5.15
C ALA A 186 21.23 -14.43 -5.10
N MET A 187 20.15 -15.05 -4.63
CA MET A 187 19.96 -16.51 -4.56
C MET A 187 18.99 -17.00 -5.65
N SER A 188 17.98 -16.22 -5.98
CA SER A 188 17.03 -16.46 -7.04
C SER A 188 16.64 -15.12 -7.68
N SER A 189 16.23 -15.13 -8.96
CA SER A 189 15.84 -13.92 -9.69
C SER A 189 14.84 -14.27 -10.82
N TYR A 190 15.06 -13.84 -12.06
CA TYR A 190 14.17 -14.18 -13.16
C TYR A 190 13.92 -15.71 -13.23
N ARG A 191 12.64 -16.07 -13.31
CA ARG A 191 12.12 -17.41 -13.57
C ARG A 191 11.07 -17.31 -14.66
N ASP A 192 11.22 -18.07 -15.74
CA ASP A 192 10.20 -18.14 -16.78
C ASP A 192 8.95 -18.90 -16.32
N TYR A 193 7.92 -18.86 -17.13
CA TYR A 193 6.65 -19.52 -16.87
C TYR A 193 6.81 -21.04 -16.66
N ALA A 194 7.61 -21.72 -17.50
CA ALA A 194 7.79 -23.16 -17.43
C ALA A 194 8.49 -23.60 -16.13
N TYR A 195 9.52 -22.85 -15.70
CA TYR A 195 10.16 -23.06 -14.41
C TYR A 195 9.18 -22.88 -13.26
N GLN A 196 8.43 -21.79 -13.25
CA GLN A 196 7.45 -21.51 -12.19
C GLN A 196 6.32 -22.55 -12.17
N ASN A 197 5.87 -23.04 -13.33
CA ASN A 197 4.88 -24.11 -13.43
C ASN A 197 5.37 -25.39 -12.76
N THR A 198 6.62 -25.80 -13.05
CA THR A 198 7.23 -26.97 -12.42
C THR A 198 7.37 -26.78 -10.89
N LEU A 199 7.84 -25.63 -10.46
CA LEU A 199 8.04 -25.30 -9.05
C LEU A 199 6.73 -25.33 -8.27
N TYR A 200 5.72 -24.63 -8.76
CA TYR A 200 4.41 -24.56 -8.13
C TYR A 200 3.73 -25.93 -8.03
N ASN A 201 3.74 -26.70 -9.12
CA ASN A 201 3.14 -28.04 -9.13
C ASN A 201 3.83 -29.01 -8.17
N ASN A 202 5.14 -28.88 -7.96
CA ASN A 202 5.86 -29.67 -6.96
C ASN A 202 5.41 -29.29 -5.54
N TYR A 203 5.21 -28.01 -5.25
CA TYR A 203 4.66 -27.57 -3.98
C TYR A 203 3.22 -28.02 -3.79
N ALA A 204 2.36 -27.81 -4.78
CA ALA A 204 0.96 -28.23 -4.73
C ALA A 204 0.80 -29.76 -4.55
N LYS A 205 1.68 -30.55 -5.15
CA LYS A 205 1.71 -32.02 -4.98
C LYS A 205 2.13 -32.41 -3.55
N ARG A 206 3.05 -31.68 -2.94
CA ARG A 206 3.54 -31.96 -1.59
C ARG A 206 2.58 -31.48 -0.50
N ASP A 207 2.05 -30.27 -0.62
CA ASP A 207 1.38 -29.54 0.48
C ASP A 207 -0.12 -29.28 0.19
N GLY A 208 -0.59 -29.60 -1.01
CA GLY A 208 -1.92 -29.24 -1.50
C GLY A 208 -1.99 -27.82 -2.11
N TYR A 209 -2.96 -27.60 -3.00
CA TYR A 209 -3.09 -26.32 -3.73
C TYR A 209 -3.36 -25.13 -2.79
N GLU A 210 -4.22 -25.27 -1.80
CA GLU A 210 -4.55 -24.19 -0.86
C GLU A 210 -3.32 -23.74 -0.06
N SER A 211 -2.52 -24.68 0.43
CA SER A 211 -1.29 -24.38 1.15
C SER A 211 -0.24 -23.78 0.22
N ALA A 212 -0.02 -24.37 -0.97
CA ALA A 212 0.94 -23.85 -1.94
C ALA A 212 0.63 -22.41 -2.35
N ASP A 213 -0.65 -22.04 -2.49
CA ASP A 213 -1.08 -20.68 -2.82
C ASP A 213 -0.68 -19.64 -1.76
N THR A 214 -0.41 -20.01 -0.51
CA THR A 214 -0.04 -19.06 0.53
C THR A 214 1.40 -18.54 0.41
N TYR A 215 2.31 -19.35 -0.18
CA TYR A 215 3.73 -19.05 -0.24
C TYR A 215 4.35 -19.17 -1.65
N SER A 216 3.62 -19.66 -2.65
CA SER A 216 4.11 -19.78 -4.01
C SER A 216 3.08 -19.28 -5.01
N ALA A 217 3.52 -18.45 -5.96
CA ALA A 217 2.66 -17.96 -7.02
C ALA A 217 2.39 -19.06 -8.06
N ARG A 218 1.16 -19.12 -8.58
CA ARG A 218 0.83 -19.90 -9.75
C ARG A 218 1.61 -19.41 -10.98
N PRO A 219 1.88 -20.26 -12.00
CA PRO A 219 2.57 -19.83 -13.21
C PRO A 219 1.78 -18.69 -13.89
N GLY A 220 2.52 -17.66 -14.35
CA GLY A 220 1.96 -16.40 -14.85
C GLY A 220 1.65 -15.36 -13.77
N TYR A 221 1.60 -15.73 -12.49
CA TYR A 221 1.30 -14.82 -11.35
C TYR A 221 2.52 -14.55 -10.46
N SER A 222 3.71 -14.98 -10.89
CA SER A 222 4.96 -14.78 -10.16
C SER A 222 5.68 -13.52 -10.61
N GLU A 223 6.06 -12.65 -9.65
CA GLU A 223 6.89 -11.47 -9.95
C GLU A 223 8.27 -11.81 -10.52
N HIS A 224 8.79 -13.00 -10.24
CA HIS A 224 10.06 -13.45 -10.83
C HIS A 224 10.03 -13.50 -12.36
N GLN A 225 8.84 -13.70 -12.97
CA GLN A 225 8.73 -13.66 -14.43
C GLN A 225 8.91 -12.25 -15.00
N THR A 226 8.80 -11.21 -14.17
CA THR A 226 9.05 -9.82 -14.58
C THR A 226 10.54 -9.46 -14.69
N GLY A 227 11.44 -10.27 -14.11
CA GLY A 227 12.86 -9.94 -13.99
C GLY A 227 13.16 -8.77 -13.05
N LEU A 228 12.20 -8.40 -12.18
CA LEU A 228 12.30 -7.29 -11.21
C LEU A 228 12.38 -7.77 -9.76
N ALA A 229 12.12 -9.05 -9.51
CA ALA A 229 12.18 -9.65 -8.18
C ALA A 229 13.51 -10.40 -8.00
N VAL A 230 14.05 -10.32 -6.79
CA VAL A 230 15.26 -11.01 -6.36
C VAL A 230 15.08 -11.58 -4.96
N ASP A 231 15.35 -12.88 -4.81
CA ASP A 231 15.52 -13.49 -3.51
C ASP A 231 16.97 -13.36 -3.08
N ILE A 232 17.20 -12.93 -1.85
CA ILE A 232 18.54 -12.66 -1.33
C ILE A 232 18.90 -13.53 -0.13
N ASP A 233 20.19 -13.77 0.04
CA ASP A 233 20.80 -14.35 1.23
C ASP A 233 22.10 -13.61 1.62
N ASN A 234 22.73 -14.05 2.71
CA ASN A 234 24.03 -13.56 3.13
C ASN A 234 25.15 -14.61 2.96
N ALA A 235 24.91 -15.65 2.17
CA ALA A 235 25.82 -16.78 1.95
C ALA A 235 26.15 -17.65 3.18
N LYS A 236 25.58 -17.37 4.34
CA LYS A 236 25.86 -18.07 5.59
C LYS A 236 24.63 -18.75 6.17
N GLU A 237 23.54 -17.98 6.28
CA GLU A 237 22.29 -18.46 6.84
C GLU A 237 21.38 -19.03 5.74
N TYR A 238 20.53 -20.00 6.10
CA TYR A 238 19.47 -20.44 5.20
C TYR A 238 18.49 -19.27 4.95
N PHE A 239 18.05 -19.08 3.72
CA PHE A 239 17.30 -17.87 3.31
C PHE A 239 16.05 -17.58 4.16
N THR A 240 15.33 -18.62 4.64
CA THR A 240 14.18 -18.44 5.53
C THR A 240 14.54 -17.89 6.91
N ASN A 241 15.83 -17.88 7.27
CA ASN A 241 16.34 -17.25 8.47
C ASN A 241 16.89 -15.84 8.22
N PHE A 242 16.78 -15.30 7.02
CA PHE A 242 17.37 -14.01 6.65
C PHE A 242 16.92 -12.88 7.58
N GLU A 243 15.68 -12.92 8.07
CA GLU A 243 15.17 -11.94 9.06
C GLU A 243 15.97 -11.85 10.37
N LYS A 244 16.74 -12.89 10.71
CA LYS A 244 17.55 -12.96 11.94
C LYS A 244 18.96 -12.39 11.76
N THR A 245 19.30 -11.94 10.54
CA THR A 245 20.62 -11.48 10.18
C THR A 245 20.78 -9.95 10.31
N LYS A 246 22.02 -9.51 10.41
CA LYS A 246 22.34 -8.07 10.39
C LYS A 246 22.11 -7.48 8.99
N GLU A 247 22.28 -8.27 7.97
CA GLU A 247 22.01 -7.94 6.58
C GLU A 247 20.53 -7.57 6.38
N PHE A 248 19.60 -8.31 7.00
CA PHE A 248 18.19 -7.95 6.95
C PHE A 248 17.92 -6.58 7.59
N THR A 249 18.51 -6.31 8.75
CA THR A 249 18.40 -4.99 9.39
C THR A 249 18.96 -3.88 8.50
N TRP A 250 20.08 -4.13 7.82
CA TRP A 250 20.65 -3.19 6.85
C TRP A 250 19.70 -2.99 5.67
N MET A 251 19.11 -4.07 5.13
CA MET A 251 18.14 -4.01 4.02
C MET A 251 16.91 -3.20 4.38
N GLN A 252 16.35 -3.36 5.57
CA GLN A 252 15.19 -2.58 6.04
C GLN A 252 15.47 -1.06 6.03
N ASN A 253 16.70 -0.65 6.33
CA ASN A 253 17.09 0.75 6.41
C ASN A 253 17.60 1.34 5.08
N ASN A 254 17.91 0.51 4.09
CA ASN A 254 18.65 0.95 2.91
C ASN A 254 18.04 0.52 1.57
N ALA A 255 17.32 -0.60 1.46
CA ALA A 255 16.87 -1.15 0.20
C ALA A 255 16.07 -0.14 -0.66
N TYR A 256 15.21 0.65 -0.02
CA TYR A 256 14.40 1.67 -0.71
C TYR A 256 15.25 2.77 -1.38
N LYS A 257 16.45 3.08 -0.87
CA LYS A 257 17.37 4.06 -1.46
C LYS A 257 17.90 3.60 -2.83
N TYR A 258 17.86 2.29 -3.08
CA TYR A 258 18.24 1.64 -4.33
C TYR A 258 17.05 1.22 -5.19
N GLY A 259 15.82 1.58 -4.78
CA GLY A 259 14.60 1.29 -5.51
C GLY A 259 14.00 -0.09 -5.24
N PHE A 260 14.44 -0.78 -4.17
CA PHE A 260 13.89 -2.07 -3.75
C PHE A 260 12.98 -1.95 -2.53
N ILE A 261 11.92 -2.74 -2.50
CA ILE A 261 11.02 -2.90 -1.37
C ILE A 261 11.07 -4.34 -0.86
N LEU A 262 10.86 -4.52 0.46
CA LEU A 262 10.47 -5.82 1.00
C LEU A 262 9.06 -6.11 0.49
N ARG A 263 8.93 -7.13 -0.37
CA ARG A 263 7.70 -7.31 -1.15
C ARG A 263 6.52 -7.86 -0.36
N PHE A 264 6.78 -8.77 0.56
CA PHE A 264 5.77 -9.46 1.37
C PHE A 264 6.05 -9.26 2.86
N PRO A 265 5.75 -8.07 3.42
CA PRO A 265 5.98 -7.77 4.84
C PRO A 265 4.94 -8.44 5.74
N LYS A 266 5.29 -8.66 7.02
CA LYS A 266 4.48 -9.41 8.01
C LYS A 266 3.09 -8.81 8.24
N ASP A 267 2.99 -7.50 8.21
CA ASP A 267 1.76 -6.74 8.48
C ASP A 267 0.89 -6.50 7.25
N LYS A 268 1.27 -7.07 6.09
CA LYS A 268 0.59 -6.88 4.80
C LYS A 268 0.15 -8.19 4.13
N VAL A 269 0.05 -9.27 4.89
CA VAL A 269 -0.36 -10.59 4.36
C VAL A 269 -1.76 -10.55 3.72
N THR A 270 -2.68 -9.78 4.30
CA THR A 270 -4.03 -9.61 3.74
C THR A 270 -4.01 -8.90 2.39
N GLU A 271 -3.23 -7.83 2.28
CA GLU A 271 -3.13 -7.00 1.09
C GLU A 271 -2.39 -7.71 -0.05
N THR A 272 -1.31 -8.41 0.26
CA THR A 272 -0.47 -9.11 -0.72
C THR A 272 -0.99 -10.49 -1.09
N GLY A 273 -1.71 -11.14 -0.15
CA GLY A 273 -2.17 -12.52 -0.28
C GLY A 273 -1.08 -13.58 -0.11
N TYR A 274 0.14 -13.20 0.29
CA TYR A 274 1.28 -14.09 0.52
C TYR A 274 1.75 -14.01 1.96
N GLU A 275 2.30 -15.12 2.44
CA GLU A 275 3.01 -15.16 3.72
C GLU A 275 4.22 -14.23 3.69
N TYR A 276 4.72 -13.91 4.88
CA TYR A 276 5.91 -13.08 5.03
C TYR A 276 7.16 -13.74 4.45
N GLU A 277 7.88 -12.99 3.63
CA GLU A 277 9.13 -13.42 3.02
C GLU A 277 10.25 -12.39 3.24
N SER A 278 11.11 -12.60 4.23
CA SER A 278 12.22 -11.70 4.56
C SER A 278 13.28 -11.56 3.46
N TRP A 279 13.33 -12.52 2.55
CA TRP A 279 14.32 -12.63 1.48
C TRP A 279 13.86 -12.03 0.15
N HIS A 280 12.55 -11.84 -0.08
CA HIS A 280 11.99 -11.45 -1.36
C HIS A 280 11.90 -9.94 -1.50
N TYR A 281 12.72 -9.39 -2.39
CA TYR A 281 12.76 -7.97 -2.70
C TYR A 281 12.34 -7.70 -4.14
N ARG A 282 11.58 -6.62 -4.32
CA ARG A 282 11.06 -6.18 -5.61
C ARG A 282 11.61 -4.79 -5.96
N TYR A 283 12.17 -4.66 -7.17
CA TYR A 283 12.54 -3.35 -7.72
C TYR A 283 11.30 -2.61 -8.25
N VAL A 284 11.09 -1.40 -7.79
CA VAL A 284 9.98 -0.50 -8.17
C VAL A 284 10.46 0.91 -8.51
N GLY A 285 11.77 1.15 -8.56
CA GLY A 285 12.36 2.48 -8.73
C GLY A 285 12.48 3.27 -7.42
N LYS A 286 13.46 4.17 -7.34
CA LYS A 286 13.84 4.87 -6.09
C LYS A 286 12.69 5.71 -5.51
N GLU A 287 11.93 6.40 -6.35
CA GLU A 287 10.82 7.26 -5.90
C GLU A 287 9.66 6.44 -5.30
N ILE A 288 9.23 5.39 -6.00
CA ILE A 288 8.16 4.50 -5.53
C ILE A 288 8.60 3.76 -4.26
N ALA A 289 9.81 3.23 -4.24
CA ALA A 289 10.34 2.52 -3.08
C ALA A 289 10.41 3.42 -1.84
N LYS A 290 10.86 4.67 -2.02
CA LYS A 290 10.88 5.66 -0.94
C LYS A 290 9.48 5.99 -0.43
N TYR A 291 8.52 6.22 -1.34
CA TYR A 291 7.14 6.51 -0.95
C TYR A 291 6.52 5.35 -0.15
N ILE A 292 6.70 4.11 -0.62
CA ILE A 292 6.22 2.89 0.05
C ILE A 292 6.83 2.76 1.45
N HIS A 293 8.14 2.96 1.56
CA HIS A 293 8.87 2.91 2.83
C HIS A 293 8.36 3.97 3.83
N ASP A 294 8.26 5.23 3.39
CA ASP A 294 7.92 6.35 4.26
C ASP A 294 6.46 6.29 4.75
N ASN A 295 5.57 5.63 4.00
CA ASN A 295 4.15 5.51 4.32
C ASN A 295 3.75 4.10 4.82
N ASN A 296 4.70 3.20 5.03
CA ASN A 296 4.47 1.81 5.46
C ASN A 296 3.40 1.09 4.61
N LEU A 297 3.55 1.14 3.29
CA LEU A 297 2.64 0.51 2.33
C LEU A 297 3.23 -0.80 1.79
N CYS A 298 2.37 -1.67 1.25
CA CYS A 298 2.79 -2.69 0.28
C CYS A 298 2.63 -2.17 -1.15
N TYR A 299 3.11 -2.93 -2.13
CA TYR A 299 3.04 -2.51 -3.52
C TYR A 299 1.61 -2.45 -4.07
N GLU A 300 0.73 -3.34 -3.62
CA GLU A 300 -0.69 -3.33 -3.97
C GLU A 300 -1.38 -2.04 -3.54
N GLU A 301 -1.14 -1.57 -2.31
CA GLU A 301 -1.72 -0.33 -1.79
C GLU A 301 -1.23 0.88 -2.61
N TYR A 302 0.08 0.94 -2.88
CA TYR A 302 0.65 2.00 -3.73
C TYR A 302 0.05 1.99 -5.14
N TYR A 303 -0.02 0.81 -5.76
CA TYR A 303 -0.53 0.63 -7.12
C TYR A 303 -2.01 1.05 -7.22
N ALA A 304 -2.84 0.61 -6.28
CA ALA A 304 -4.26 0.91 -6.25
C ALA A 304 -4.56 2.41 -6.01
N ALA A 305 -3.71 3.09 -5.22
CA ALA A 305 -3.90 4.51 -4.92
C ALA A 305 -3.30 5.46 -5.97
N ASN A 306 -2.26 5.04 -6.72
CA ASN A 306 -1.48 5.96 -7.54
C ASN A 306 -1.38 5.57 -9.02
N LEU A 307 -1.46 4.28 -9.37
CA LEU A 307 -1.21 3.82 -10.73
C LEU A 307 -2.47 3.30 -11.45
N ILE A 308 -3.49 2.90 -10.70
CA ILE A 308 -4.67 2.28 -11.30
C ILE A 308 -5.46 3.29 -12.14
N GLN A 309 -5.49 4.55 -11.76
CA GLN A 309 -6.20 5.62 -12.48
C GLN A 309 -5.47 6.13 -13.73
N GLU A 310 -4.14 6.06 -13.77
CA GLU A 310 -3.41 6.34 -15.03
C GLU A 310 -3.90 5.42 -16.17
N GLN A 311 -4.67 4.38 -15.84
CA GLN A 311 -5.18 3.37 -16.75
C GLN A 311 -6.60 3.65 -17.26
N VAL A 312 -7.39 4.46 -16.54
CA VAL A 312 -8.77 4.80 -16.91
C VAL A 312 -8.80 6.03 -17.82
N ALA A 313 -7.75 6.86 -17.79
CA ALA A 313 -7.64 8.11 -18.54
C ALA A 313 -7.09 7.95 -19.98
N ASN A 314 -6.69 6.76 -20.40
CA ASN A 314 -6.21 6.39 -21.74
C ASN A 314 -7.09 5.30 -22.37
#